data_d5241ad921997e52c3f717bced05e6d2
#
_entry.id   d5241ad921997e52c3f717bced05e6d2
#
_cell.length_a   1.000
_cell.length_b   1.000
_cell.length_c   1.000
_cell.angle_alpha   90.00
_cell.angle_beta   90.00
_cell.angle_gamma   90.00
#
_symmetry.space_group_name_H-M   'P 1'
#
loop_
_entity.id
_entity.type
_entity.pdbx_description
1 polymer ?
#
loop_
_entity_poly.entity_id
_entity_poly.type
_entity_poly.pdbx_seq_one_letter_code
_entity_poly.pdbx_strand_id
1 'polypeptide(L)'
;MNSAPAFANDPATLGPAAGEIVPAELEREVRLIYGRSPLYARRFPLHAEPLRWACFREIPVLSKKEIVERGHQSFFADYAEIERGLQSRKYEYESTGGTTQSPMTVIMEDGWWNAQTARAYRASSVLREFAGRPYRKCVLAPVGCSSNLCPYEDHPFPHRYFDGTVYLNLSSDPFAFPEGEWDRIVTELQAVKPEVLEGEPVYLSLLARAAQRRGVAVPSLRAVILTYGKASSQHGRRIAEVFPAAQVDLYGSTEAGYLFVGDAFRDNQRVIDENAFIELVPWRASLPDVFQIHVTTRGREAMPLLRYHTGDIVQRFPSGFRLLGREGNLFFRPDGSLLSTAEVDAALPAGFACWHYSLIQTGETRWDFHYVADASADHAALETALAGLIGDRARVTAFRRKFIAPAASGKFALLRPLARA
;
A
#
# COMPACT_ATOMS: atom_id res chain seq x y z
N MET A 1 23.71 18.01 -10.75
CA MET A 1 23.58 16.75 -11.50
C MET A 1 22.09 16.59 -11.77
N ASN A 2 21.70 16.78 -13.03
CA ASN A 2 20.29 16.80 -13.44
C ASN A 2 19.69 15.40 -13.26
N SER A 3 18.79 15.27 -12.27
CA SER A 3 17.88 14.14 -12.24
C SER A 3 16.96 14.24 -13.45
N ALA A 4 16.98 13.19 -14.30
CA ALA A 4 16.00 13.06 -15.37
C ALA A 4 14.60 13.21 -14.80
N PRO A 5 13.66 13.88 -15.49
CA PRO A 5 12.31 14.07 -15.00
C PRO A 5 11.63 12.70 -14.87
N ALA A 6 11.18 12.42 -13.66
CA ALA A 6 10.25 11.32 -13.43
C ALA A 6 8.99 11.55 -14.29
N PHE A 7 8.33 10.48 -14.70
CA PHE A 7 7.01 10.53 -15.35
C PHE A 7 5.97 11.34 -14.58
N ALA A 8 6.20 11.49 -13.27
CA ALA A 8 5.40 12.28 -12.35
C ALA A 8 5.66 13.80 -12.44
N ASN A 9 6.62 14.26 -13.24
CA ASN A 9 7.00 15.66 -13.33
C ASN A 9 6.22 16.38 -14.39
N ASP A 10 5.20 17.05 -13.96
CA ASP A 10 4.33 18.01 -14.59
C ASP A 10 3.11 17.49 -15.36
N PRO A 11 2.05 17.16 -14.61
CA PRO A 11 0.73 16.94 -15.21
C PRO A 11 -0.05 18.26 -15.46
N ALA A 12 0.51 19.42 -15.18
CA ALA A 12 -0.11 20.71 -15.53
C ALA A 12 -0.08 20.96 -17.04
N THR A 13 0.85 20.37 -17.75
CA THR A 13 0.75 20.14 -19.19
C THR A 13 0.10 18.77 -19.38
N LEU A 14 -0.87 18.66 -20.25
CA LEU A 14 -1.58 17.47 -20.73
C LEU A 14 -0.69 16.25 -21.11
N GLY A 15 0.43 16.05 -20.42
CA GLY A 15 1.53 15.13 -20.72
C GLY A 15 2.32 15.58 -21.96
N PRO A 16 3.45 14.91 -22.26
CA PRO A 16 4.25 15.24 -23.45
C PRO A 16 3.39 15.22 -24.70
N ALA A 17 3.66 16.12 -25.67
CA ALA A 17 2.91 16.20 -26.90
C ALA A 17 2.89 14.83 -27.61
N ALA A 18 1.78 14.50 -28.25
CA ALA A 18 1.60 13.18 -28.88
C ALA A 18 2.72 12.80 -29.87
N GLY A 19 3.33 13.80 -30.51
CA GLY A 19 4.43 13.63 -31.45
C GLY A 19 5.80 13.47 -30.81
N GLU A 20 5.95 13.75 -29.53
CA GLU A 20 7.25 13.60 -28.82
C GLU A 20 7.63 12.14 -28.63
N ILE A 21 8.96 11.90 -28.66
CA ILE A 21 9.54 10.58 -28.42
C ILE A 21 9.52 10.31 -26.91
N VAL A 22 9.18 9.08 -26.50
CA VAL A 22 9.26 8.68 -25.09
C VAL A 22 10.73 8.68 -24.62
N PRO A 23 11.01 8.83 -23.32
CA PRO A 23 12.37 8.70 -22.81
C PRO A 23 13.01 7.37 -23.22
N ALA A 24 14.29 7.42 -23.62
CA ALA A 24 15.01 6.24 -24.12
C ALA A 24 14.99 5.04 -23.15
N GLU A 25 14.99 5.31 -21.85
CA GLU A 25 14.87 4.25 -20.83
C GLU A 25 13.52 3.57 -20.86
N LEU A 26 12.42 4.32 -21.02
CA LEU A 26 11.08 3.74 -21.15
C LEU A 26 10.95 2.95 -22.43
N GLU A 27 11.42 3.49 -23.55
CA GLU A 27 11.38 2.79 -24.84
C GLU A 27 12.13 1.45 -24.77
N ARG A 28 13.33 1.47 -24.20
CA ARG A 28 14.11 0.25 -23.98
C ARG A 28 13.35 -0.77 -23.14
N GLU A 29 12.74 -0.34 -22.04
CA GLU A 29 11.98 -1.25 -21.17
C GLU A 29 10.75 -1.82 -21.87
N VAL A 30 10.00 -1.00 -22.60
CA VAL A 30 8.85 -1.47 -23.42
C VAL A 30 9.28 -2.54 -24.40
N ARG A 31 10.38 -2.34 -25.11
CA ARG A 31 10.89 -3.32 -26.09
C ARG A 31 11.36 -4.61 -25.42
N LEU A 32 12.01 -4.51 -24.24
CA LEU A 32 12.38 -5.68 -23.45
C LEU A 32 11.15 -6.48 -23.00
N ILE A 33 10.10 -5.79 -22.53
CA ILE A 33 8.84 -6.41 -22.13
C ILE A 33 8.18 -7.14 -23.31
N TYR A 34 8.14 -6.52 -24.49
CA TYR A 34 7.59 -7.16 -25.70
C TYR A 34 8.42 -8.36 -26.15
N GLY A 35 9.74 -8.29 -26.03
CA GLY A 35 10.62 -9.41 -26.39
C GLY A 35 10.54 -10.60 -25.43
N ARG A 36 10.20 -10.35 -24.17
CA ARG A 36 10.17 -11.37 -23.10
C ARG A 36 8.80 -11.99 -22.91
N SER A 37 7.73 -11.19 -23.03
CA SER A 37 6.38 -11.63 -22.68
C SER A 37 5.45 -11.71 -23.89
N PRO A 38 5.07 -12.94 -24.29
CA PRO A 38 4.14 -13.16 -25.40
C PRO A 38 2.76 -12.50 -25.19
N LEU A 39 2.37 -12.23 -23.96
CA LEU A 39 1.12 -11.56 -23.62
C LEU A 39 0.98 -10.25 -24.41
N TYR A 40 2.03 -9.41 -24.41
CA TYR A 40 1.94 -8.07 -25.00
C TYR A 40 1.95 -8.12 -26.53
N ALA A 41 2.78 -8.94 -27.13
CA ALA A 41 2.79 -9.11 -28.59
C ALA A 41 1.44 -9.61 -29.15
N ARG A 42 0.74 -10.49 -28.37
CA ARG A 42 -0.61 -10.98 -28.73
C ARG A 42 -1.72 -9.96 -28.51
N ARG A 43 -1.52 -8.99 -27.58
CA ARG A 43 -2.53 -7.96 -27.27
C ARG A 43 -2.49 -6.79 -28.23
N PHE A 44 -1.30 -6.35 -28.61
CA PHE A 44 -1.12 -5.14 -29.41
C PHE A 44 0.25 -5.16 -30.10
N PRO A 45 0.34 -4.95 -31.41
CA PRO A 45 1.62 -4.90 -32.11
C PRO A 45 2.38 -3.63 -31.73
N LEU A 46 3.65 -3.77 -31.40
CA LEU A 46 4.52 -2.62 -31.12
C LEU A 46 4.93 -1.96 -32.43
N HIS A 47 4.74 -0.64 -32.51
CA HIS A 47 5.15 0.15 -33.67
C HIS A 47 6.68 0.23 -33.81
N ALA A 48 7.11 0.60 -35.03
CA ALA A 48 8.53 0.81 -35.35
C ALA A 48 9.16 1.92 -34.49
N GLU A 49 10.49 1.92 -34.44
CA GLU A 49 11.26 2.95 -33.73
C GLU A 49 11.26 4.29 -34.45
N PRO A 50 11.39 5.41 -33.71
CA PRO A 50 11.35 5.53 -32.25
C PRO A 50 9.90 5.51 -31.70
N LEU A 51 9.75 5.03 -30.47
CA LEU A 51 8.45 5.00 -29.81
C LEU A 51 8.01 6.42 -29.43
N ARG A 52 6.83 6.84 -29.92
CA ARG A 52 6.25 8.13 -29.59
C ARG A 52 5.19 8.00 -28.51
N TRP A 53 4.93 9.07 -27.77
CA TRP A 53 3.91 9.08 -26.72
C TRP A 53 2.52 8.72 -27.24
N ALA A 54 2.16 9.11 -28.46
CA ALA A 54 0.91 8.67 -29.07
C ALA A 54 0.82 7.14 -29.12
N CYS A 55 1.83 6.49 -29.70
CA CYS A 55 1.87 5.03 -29.82
C CYS A 55 1.95 4.33 -28.46
N PHE A 56 2.72 4.89 -27.52
CA PHE A 56 2.76 4.34 -26.15
C PHE A 56 1.38 4.35 -25.49
N ARG A 57 0.62 5.45 -25.65
CA ARG A 57 -0.73 5.59 -25.08
C ARG A 57 -1.76 4.67 -25.74
N GLU A 58 -1.55 4.24 -26.97
CA GLU A 58 -2.38 3.26 -27.66
C GLU A 58 -2.21 1.84 -27.11
N ILE A 59 -1.08 1.53 -26.46
CA ILE A 59 -0.89 0.23 -25.80
C ILE A 59 -1.99 0.03 -24.75
N PRO A 60 -2.83 -1.02 -24.88
CA PRO A 60 -3.95 -1.22 -23.97
C PRO A 60 -3.50 -1.37 -22.52
N VAL A 61 -4.18 -0.68 -21.62
CA VAL A 61 -3.94 -0.78 -20.16
C VAL A 61 -4.21 -2.21 -19.69
N LEU A 62 -3.28 -2.77 -18.92
CA LEU A 62 -3.41 -4.09 -18.34
C LEU A 62 -4.11 -3.98 -16.98
N SER A 63 -5.13 -4.79 -16.74
CA SER A 63 -5.83 -4.83 -15.46
C SER A 63 -5.57 -6.14 -14.70
N LYS A 64 -5.73 -6.09 -13.36
CA LYS A 64 -5.68 -7.30 -12.53
C LYS A 64 -6.69 -8.36 -13.00
N LYS A 65 -7.91 -7.94 -13.37
CA LYS A 65 -8.94 -8.84 -13.89
C LYS A 65 -8.45 -9.60 -15.12
N GLU A 66 -7.84 -8.91 -16.06
CA GLU A 66 -7.30 -9.53 -17.27
C GLU A 66 -6.17 -10.53 -16.95
N ILE A 67 -5.29 -10.20 -16.00
CA ILE A 67 -4.23 -11.14 -15.57
C ILE A 67 -4.82 -12.41 -14.95
N VAL A 68 -5.82 -12.26 -14.10
CA VAL A 68 -6.52 -13.42 -13.48
C VAL A 68 -7.22 -14.27 -14.52
N GLU A 69 -7.93 -13.66 -15.47
CA GLU A 69 -8.65 -14.37 -16.53
C GLU A 69 -7.73 -15.11 -17.50
N ARG A 70 -6.59 -14.51 -17.87
CA ARG A 70 -5.61 -15.14 -18.77
C ARG A 70 -4.67 -16.11 -18.06
N GLY A 71 -4.51 -15.96 -16.75
CA GLY A 71 -3.55 -16.68 -15.94
C GLY A 71 -2.11 -16.16 -16.09
N HIS A 72 -1.31 -16.37 -15.04
CA HIS A 72 0.10 -15.95 -15.02
C HIS A 72 0.95 -16.58 -16.14
N GLN A 73 0.59 -17.78 -16.61
CA GLN A 73 1.29 -18.48 -17.70
C GLN A 73 1.26 -17.69 -19.01
N SER A 74 0.31 -16.77 -19.21
CA SER A 74 0.23 -15.96 -20.43
C SER A 74 1.42 -15.03 -20.66
N PHE A 75 2.19 -14.77 -19.61
CA PHE A 75 3.40 -13.95 -19.66
C PHE A 75 4.63 -14.70 -20.19
N PHE A 76 4.60 -16.02 -20.24
CA PHE A 76 5.71 -16.89 -20.57
C PHE A 76 5.51 -17.58 -21.93
N ALA A 77 6.59 -18.06 -22.52
CA ALA A 77 6.52 -18.76 -23.79
C ALA A 77 5.75 -20.11 -23.66
N ASP A 78 6.05 -20.84 -22.59
CA ASP A 78 5.36 -22.08 -22.23
C ASP A 78 5.38 -22.29 -20.69
N TYR A 79 4.62 -23.27 -20.22
CA TYR A 79 4.58 -23.61 -18.81
C TYR A 79 5.88 -24.21 -18.28
N ALA A 80 6.64 -24.92 -19.14
CA ALA A 80 7.92 -25.51 -18.78
C ALA A 80 8.99 -24.43 -18.45
N GLU A 81 8.84 -23.23 -18.97
CA GLU A 81 9.70 -22.10 -18.58
C GLU A 81 9.49 -21.75 -17.10
N ILE A 82 8.24 -21.71 -16.65
CA ILE A 82 7.91 -21.46 -15.25
C ILE A 82 8.47 -22.58 -14.36
N GLU A 83 8.21 -23.84 -14.73
CA GLU A 83 8.70 -24.99 -13.97
C GLU A 83 10.23 -25.00 -13.84
N ARG A 84 10.95 -24.79 -14.94
CA ARG A 84 12.42 -24.69 -14.90
C ARG A 84 12.90 -23.54 -14.01
N GLY A 85 12.24 -22.38 -14.10
CA GLY A 85 12.56 -21.23 -13.28
C GLY A 85 12.39 -21.48 -11.78
N LEU A 86 11.29 -22.10 -11.39
CA LEU A 86 11.00 -22.46 -9.99
C LEU A 86 11.96 -23.54 -9.47
N GLN A 87 12.17 -24.61 -10.25
CA GLN A 87 13.09 -25.69 -9.88
C GLN A 87 14.54 -25.22 -9.72
N SER A 88 14.99 -24.32 -10.58
CA SER A 88 16.35 -23.73 -10.50
C SER A 88 16.47 -22.61 -9.49
N ARG A 89 15.38 -22.22 -8.81
CA ARG A 89 15.30 -21.06 -7.92
C ARG A 89 15.66 -19.74 -8.62
N LYS A 90 15.51 -19.67 -9.93
CA LYS A 90 15.57 -18.42 -10.67
C LYS A 90 14.30 -17.58 -10.42
N TYR A 91 13.16 -18.25 -10.21
CA TYR A 91 11.88 -17.65 -9.95
C TYR A 91 11.35 -18.04 -8.56
N GLU A 92 10.66 -17.12 -7.96
CA GLU A 92 9.81 -17.30 -6.78
C GLU A 92 8.37 -16.86 -7.13
N TYR A 93 7.41 -17.20 -6.30
CA TYR A 93 6.03 -16.78 -6.51
C TYR A 93 5.40 -16.27 -5.23
N GLU A 94 4.50 -15.33 -5.40
CA GLU A 94 3.68 -14.76 -4.34
C GLU A 94 2.21 -14.76 -4.75
N SER A 95 1.32 -14.73 -3.75
CA SER A 95 -0.12 -14.58 -3.99
C SER A 95 -0.59 -13.21 -3.49
N THR A 96 -1.33 -12.49 -4.34
CA THR A 96 -1.87 -11.20 -3.89
C THR A 96 -3.01 -11.41 -2.89
N GLY A 97 -2.94 -10.78 -1.73
CA GLY A 97 -4.04 -10.70 -0.76
C GLY A 97 -5.19 -9.83 -1.31
N GLY A 98 -6.11 -10.43 -2.08
CA GLY A 98 -7.24 -9.70 -2.66
C GLY A 98 -8.29 -9.31 -1.62
N THR A 99 -8.60 -8.01 -1.50
CA THR A 99 -9.72 -7.53 -0.66
C THR A 99 -11.08 -7.63 -1.37
N THR A 100 -11.09 -7.67 -2.71
CA THR A 100 -12.31 -7.55 -3.53
C THR A 100 -12.34 -8.45 -4.76
N GLN A 101 -11.24 -9.16 -5.08
CA GLN A 101 -11.13 -9.99 -6.29
C GLN A 101 -10.35 -11.27 -5.96
N SER A 102 -10.43 -12.25 -6.87
CA SER A 102 -9.66 -13.49 -6.77
C SER A 102 -8.17 -13.22 -6.57
N PRO A 103 -7.46 -14.00 -5.74
CA PRO A 103 -6.03 -13.93 -5.62
C PRO A 103 -5.36 -14.07 -6.99
N MET A 104 -4.28 -13.33 -7.20
CA MET A 104 -3.46 -13.42 -8.41
C MET A 104 -2.10 -13.98 -8.03
N THR A 105 -1.67 -15.03 -8.73
CA THR A 105 -0.30 -15.52 -8.62
C THR A 105 0.64 -14.58 -9.36
N VAL A 106 1.68 -14.14 -8.69
CA VAL A 106 2.74 -13.28 -9.23
C VAL A 106 4.04 -14.08 -9.21
N ILE A 107 4.66 -14.24 -10.36
CA ILE A 107 5.96 -14.88 -10.50
C ILE A 107 7.01 -13.78 -10.69
N MET A 108 8.10 -13.86 -9.95
CA MET A 108 9.18 -12.88 -9.97
C MET A 108 10.55 -13.56 -9.88
N GLU A 109 11.59 -12.84 -10.19
CA GLU A 109 12.97 -13.31 -10.01
C GLU A 109 13.28 -13.42 -8.51
N ASP A 110 14.06 -14.43 -8.15
CA ASP A 110 14.62 -14.56 -6.81
C ASP A 110 15.36 -13.28 -6.40
N GLY A 111 15.04 -12.80 -5.20
CA GLY A 111 15.59 -11.55 -4.66
C GLY A 111 15.03 -10.25 -5.27
N TRP A 112 13.98 -10.31 -6.10
CA TRP A 112 13.38 -9.10 -6.67
C TRP A 112 12.85 -8.15 -5.59
N TRP A 113 12.18 -8.68 -4.55
CA TRP A 113 11.68 -7.90 -3.41
C TRP A 113 12.80 -7.23 -2.62
N ASN A 114 13.93 -7.92 -2.43
CA ASN A 114 15.10 -7.34 -1.76
C ASN A 114 15.65 -6.13 -2.54
N ALA A 115 15.72 -6.24 -3.88
CA ALA A 115 16.13 -5.15 -4.74
C ALA A 115 15.14 -3.97 -4.69
N GLN A 116 13.82 -4.24 -4.73
CA GLN A 116 12.77 -3.22 -4.59
C GLN A 116 12.88 -2.48 -3.25
N THR A 117 13.04 -3.22 -2.16
CA THR A 117 13.20 -2.67 -0.81
C THR A 117 14.44 -1.79 -0.70
N ALA A 118 15.58 -2.24 -1.21
CA ALA A 118 16.83 -1.47 -1.18
C ALA A 118 16.71 -0.13 -1.91
N ARG A 119 16.02 -0.09 -3.07
CA ARG A 119 15.77 1.14 -3.82
C ARG A 119 14.80 2.07 -3.08
N ALA A 120 13.70 1.52 -2.53
CA ALA A 120 12.76 2.28 -1.72
C ALA A 120 13.42 2.91 -0.49
N TYR A 121 14.30 2.17 0.18
CA TYR A 121 15.04 2.69 1.33
C TYR A 121 16.00 3.81 0.92
N ARG A 122 16.72 3.69 -0.21
CA ARG A 122 17.57 4.78 -0.71
C ARG A 122 16.79 6.05 -1.04
N ALA A 123 15.55 5.90 -1.52
CA ALA A 123 14.68 7.04 -1.87
C ALA A 123 14.15 7.80 -0.64
N SER A 124 14.09 7.17 0.54
CA SER A 124 13.62 7.78 1.78
C SER A 124 14.73 8.48 2.54
N SER A 125 14.46 9.69 3.05
CA SER A 125 15.40 10.42 3.93
C SER A 125 15.62 9.68 5.26
N VAL A 126 14.61 8.99 5.77
CA VAL A 126 14.64 8.23 7.04
C VAL A 126 15.25 6.84 6.83
N LEU A 127 14.81 6.10 5.81
CA LEU A 127 15.21 4.69 5.63
C LEU A 127 16.59 4.54 5.00
N ARG A 128 17.14 5.59 4.40
CA ARG A 128 18.44 5.57 3.70
C ARG A 128 19.59 5.04 4.57
N GLU A 129 19.54 5.28 5.86
CA GLU A 129 20.56 4.80 6.79
C GLU A 129 20.62 3.28 6.90
N PHE A 130 19.54 2.58 6.55
CA PHE A 130 19.45 1.11 6.56
C PHE A 130 19.82 0.50 5.20
N ALA A 131 19.85 1.31 4.13
CA ALA A 131 20.19 0.83 2.82
C ALA A 131 21.68 0.42 2.75
N GLY A 132 21.95 -0.84 2.42
CA GLY A 132 23.32 -1.34 2.23
C GLY A 132 24.07 -1.76 3.49
N ARG A 133 23.42 -1.82 4.65
CA ARG A 133 23.98 -2.40 5.87
C ARG A 133 23.02 -3.40 6.52
N PRO A 134 23.52 -4.37 7.29
CA PRO A 134 22.67 -5.21 8.12
C PRO A 134 21.91 -4.38 9.17
N TYR A 135 20.63 -4.69 9.38
CA TYR A 135 19.79 -4.13 10.43
C TYR A 135 18.74 -5.17 10.86
N ARG A 136 18.18 -4.99 12.03
CA ARG A 136 17.12 -5.86 12.55
C ARG A 136 15.77 -5.22 12.31
N LYS A 137 14.87 -6.01 11.74
CA LYS A 137 13.50 -5.60 11.44
C LYS A 137 12.49 -6.55 12.08
N CYS A 138 11.40 -5.99 12.61
CA CYS A 138 10.22 -6.74 12.96
C CYS A 138 9.06 -6.34 12.05
N VAL A 139 8.24 -7.31 11.66
CA VAL A 139 7.05 -7.12 10.83
C VAL A 139 5.82 -7.59 11.58
N LEU A 140 4.76 -6.76 11.58
CA LEU A 140 3.44 -7.09 12.13
C LEU A 140 2.36 -6.68 11.14
N ALA A 141 1.83 -7.65 10.40
CA ALA A 141 0.87 -7.41 9.32
C ALA A 141 0.04 -8.67 9.00
N PRO A 142 -1.01 -8.58 8.18
CA PRO A 142 -1.76 -9.77 7.76
C PRO A 142 -0.82 -10.85 7.21
N VAL A 143 -0.83 -12.05 7.79
CA VAL A 143 0.10 -13.14 7.49
C VAL A 143 0.13 -13.45 5.99
N GLY A 144 -1.01 -13.57 5.33
CA GLY A 144 -1.11 -13.83 3.89
C GLY A 144 -0.66 -12.69 2.97
N CYS A 145 -0.20 -11.54 3.53
CA CYS A 145 0.30 -10.39 2.76
C CYS A 145 1.77 -10.10 3.04
N SER A 146 2.31 -10.60 4.14
CA SER A 146 3.64 -10.22 4.63
C SER A 146 4.65 -11.36 4.63
N SER A 147 4.17 -12.60 4.57
CA SER A 147 5.02 -13.79 4.62
C SER A 147 4.33 -14.97 3.91
N ASN A 148 5.11 -15.95 3.50
CA ASN A 148 4.63 -17.23 2.99
C ASN A 148 4.30 -18.24 4.11
N LEU A 149 4.17 -17.77 5.36
CA LEU A 149 3.82 -18.61 6.49
C LEU A 149 2.34 -19.01 6.42
N CYS A 150 2.08 -20.27 6.68
CA CYS A 150 0.71 -20.77 6.78
C CYS A 150 0.04 -20.20 8.04
N PRO A 151 -1.11 -19.50 7.95
CA PRO A 151 -1.75 -18.90 9.12
C PRO A 151 -2.44 -19.93 10.02
N TYR A 152 -2.45 -21.20 9.64
CA TYR A 152 -3.07 -22.31 10.38
C TYR A 152 -2.05 -23.23 11.06
N GLU A 153 -0.77 -22.91 10.98
CA GLU A 153 0.30 -23.68 11.57
C GLU A 153 1.01 -22.88 12.66
N ASP A 154 1.50 -23.55 13.70
CA ASP A 154 2.37 -22.93 14.69
C ASP A 154 3.81 -22.85 14.13
N HIS A 155 4.31 -21.63 14.02
CA HIS A 155 5.65 -21.37 13.52
C HIS A 155 6.54 -20.85 14.67
N PRO A 156 7.41 -21.69 15.24
CA PRO A 156 8.38 -21.23 16.24
C PRO A 156 9.32 -20.17 15.65
N PHE A 157 9.97 -19.39 16.52
CA PHE A 157 10.81 -18.25 16.13
C PHE A 157 11.76 -18.53 14.95
N PRO A 158 12.52 -19.66 14.87
CA PRO A 158 13.42 -19.86 13.73
C PRO A 158 12.73 -19.91 12.37
N HIS A 159 11.47 -20.35 12.32
CA HIS A 159 10.68 -20.41 11.09
C HIS A 159 10.08 -19.06 10.68
N ARG A 160 10.13 -18.05 11.57
CA ARG A 160 9.64 -16.69 11.35
C ARG A 160 10.76 -15.66 11.17
N TYR A 161 12.02 -16.15 11.12
CA TYR A 161 13.20 -15.32 10.93
C TYR A 161 13.75 -15.49 9.51
N PHE A 162 13.81 -14.39 8.75
CA PHE A 162 14.31 -14.35 7.40
C PHE A 162 15.23 -13.14 7.24
N ASP A 163 16.52 -13.38 7.03
CA ASP A 163 17.51 -12.37 6.68
C ASP A 163 17.41 -11.06 7.51
N GLY A 164 17.48 -11.20 8.84
CA GLY A 164 17.41 -10.06 9.78
C GLY A 164 15.98 -9.57 10.08
N THR A 165 14.96 -10.16 9.45
CA THR A 165 13.56 -9.83 9.64
C THR A 165 12.83 -10.89 10.46
N VAL A 166 12.10 -10.48 11.49
CA VAL A 166 11.23 -11.34 12.31
C VAL A 166 9.78 -10.99 12.06
N TYR A 167 8.98 -11.96 11.61
CA TYR A 167 7.53 -11.84 11.51
C TYR A 167 6.91 -12.18 12.87
N LEU A 168 6.19 -11.21 13.47
CA LEU A 168 5.77 -11.30 14.87
C LEU A 168 4.46 -12.08 15.07
N ASN A 169 3.49 -11.93 14.15
CA ASN A 169 2.16 -12.53 14.29
C ASN A 169 2.00 -13.85 13.54
N LEU A 170 1.11 -14.69 14.07
CA LEU A 170 0.73 -15.98 13.49
C LEU A 170 -0.68 -15.96 12.87
N SER A 171 -1.48 -14.95 13.17
CA SER A 171 -2.85 -14.79 12.66
C SER A 171 -3.10 -13.41 12.07
N SER A 172 -4.20 -13.28 11.33
CA SER A 172 -4.50 -12.10 10.50
C SER A 172 -5.58 -11.18 11.08
N ASP A 173 -5.95 -11.33 12.35
CA ASP A 173 -6.85 -10.39 13.03
C ASP A 173 -6.28 -10.00 14.41
N PRO A 174 -5.67 -8.81 14.51
CA PRO A 174 -5.03 -8.37 15.75
C PRO A 174 -6.03 -8.09 16.89
N PHE A 175 -7.32 -7.93 16.60
CA PHE A 175 -8.36 -7.84 17.62
C PHE A 175 -8.72 -9.20 18.23
N ALA A 176 -8.44 -10.28 17.51
CA ALA A 176 -8.68 -11.65 17.94
C ALA A 176 -7.45 -12.31 18.59
N PHE A 177 -6.29 -11.64 18.60
CA PHE A 177 -5.10 -12.20 19.26
C PHE A 177 -5.37 -12.44 20.75
N PRO A 178 -5.14 -13.65 21.26
CA PRO A 178 -5.19 -13.89 22.70
C PRO A 178 -4.10 -13.10 23.43
N GLU A 179 -4.30 -12.83 24.72
CA GLU A 179 -3.31 -12.07 25.52
C GLU A 179 -1.93 -12.74 25.50
N GLY A 180 -1.88 -14.07 25.51
CA GLY A 180 -0.60 -14.81 25.41
C GLY A 180 0.14 -14.60 24.10
N GLU A 181 -0.55 -14.33 22.99
CA GLU A 181 0.10 -13.94 21.73
C GLU A 181 0.68 -12.52 21.83
N TRP A 182 -0.05 -11.58 22.43
CA TRP A 182 0.48 -10.25 22.69
C TRP A 182 1.69 -10.29 23.61
N ASP A 183 1.68 -11.15 24.66
CA ASP A 183 2.83 -11.35 25.56
C ASP A 183 4.05 -11.87 24.79
N ARG A 184 3.86 -12.85 23.92
CA ARG A 184 4.92 -13.39 23.06
C ARG A 184 5.46 -12.33 22.11
N ILE A 185 4.58 -11.62 21.38
CA ILE A 185 4.96 -10.57 20.42
C ILE A 185 5.81 -9.49 21.10
N VAL A 186 5.36 -9.00 22.26
CA VAL A 186 6.07 -7.96 23.00
C VAL A 186 7.41 -8.45 23.56
N THR A 187 7.47 -9.70 24.04
CA THR A 187 8.71 -10.33 24.49
C THR A 187 9.72 -10.49 23.37
N GLU A 188 9.28 -10.97 22.20
CA GLU A 188 10.13 -11.10 21.02
C GLU A 188 10.62 -9.74 20.52
N LEU A 189 9.76 -8.72 20.50
CA LEU A 189 10.13 -7.36 20.13
C LEU A 189 11.26 -6.81 21.01
N GLN A 190 11.19 -7.05 22.33
CA GLN A 190 12.25 -6.67 23.27
C GLN A 190 13.54 -7.48 23.08
N ALA A 191 13.43 -8.78 22.79
CA ALA A 191 14.58 -9.64 22.57
C ALA A 191 15.32 -9.34 21.27
N VAL A 192 14.57 -9.12 20.18
CA VAL A 192 15.11 -8.78 18.85
C VAL A 192 15.76 -7.40 18.85
N LYS A 193 15.23 -6.44 19.61
CA LYS A 193 15.67 -5.03 19.62
C LYS A 193 15.77 -4.47 18.19
N PRO A 194 14.64 -4.42 17.43
CA PRO A 194 14.67 -3.99 16.04
C PRO A 194 15.04 -2.51 15.94
N GLU A 195 15.68 -2.15 14.83
CA GLU A 195 15.91 -0.77 14.40
C GLU A 195 14.74 -0.28 13.55
N VAL A 196 14.06 -1.20 12.85
CA VAL A 196 12.90 -0.92 11.98
C VAL A 196 11.72 -1.79 12.42
N LEU A 197 10.56 -1.17 12.60
CA LEU A 197 9.28 -1.84 12.80
C LEU A 197 8.40 -1.54 11.58
N GLU A 198 7.98 -2.59 10.88
CA GLU A 198 7.14 -2.47 9.68
C GLU A 198 5.79 -3.13 9.92
N GLY A 199 4.71 -2.53 9.44
CA GLY A 199 3.44 -3.21 9.54
C GLY A 199 2.22 -2.47 9.02
N GLU A 200 1.09 -3.14 9.13
CA GLU A 200 -0.20 -2.56 8.84
C GLU A 200 -0.59 -1.61 9.99
N PRO A 201 -1.10 -0.42 9.70
CA PRO A 201 -1.30 0.64 10.69
C PRO A 201 -2.15 0.26 11.92
N VAL A 202 -3.19 -0.57 11.74
CA VAL A 202 -4.04 -1.02 12.86
C VAL A 202 -3.30 -2.02 13.73
N TYR A 203 -2.56 -2.95 13.12
CA TYR A 203 -1.72 -3.91 13.85
C TYR A 203 -0.67 -3.21 14.70
N LEU A 204 0.02 -2.19 14.11
CA LEU A 204 1.01 -1.41 14.85
C LEU A 204 0.40 -0.54 15.95
N SER A 205 -0.78 0.02 15.73
CA SER A 205 -1.53 0.76 16.75
C SER A 205 -1.91 -0.14 17.93
N LEU A 206 -2.37 -1.38 17.66
CA LEU A 206 -2.69 -2.35 18.71
C LEU A 206 -1.44 -2.92 19.40
N LEU A 207 -0.32 -3.06 18.66
CA LEU A 207 0.98 -3.38 19.27
C LEU A 207 1.42 -2.27 20.25
N ALA A 208 1.27 -1.01 19.85
CA ALA A 208 1.55 0.11 20.76
C ALA A 208 0.68 0.04 22.02
N ARG A 209 -0.64 -0.26 21.88
CA ARG A 209 -1.52 -0.50 23.02
C ARG A 209 -1.04 -1.65 23.91
N ALA A 210 -0.64 -2.76 23.32
CA ALA A 210 -0.17 -3.94 24.05
C ALA A 210 1.14 -3.65 24.79
N ALA A 211 2.09 -2.95 24.15
CA ALA A 211 3.36 -2.54 24.75
C ALA A 211 3.15 -1.52 25.89
N GLN A 212 2.27 -0.53 25.69
CA GLN A 212 1.92 0.48 26.71
C GLN A 212 1.36 -0.18 27.96
N ARG A 213 0.41 -1.11 27.82
CA ARG A 213 -0.20 -1.83 28.95
C ARG A 213 0.80 -2.68 29.75
N ARG A 214 1.88 -3.11 29.09
CA ARG A 214 2.94 -3.94 29.68
C ARG A 214 4.17 -3.12 30.13
N GLY A 215 4.13 -1.81 29.96
CA GLY A 215 5.24 -0.93 30.31
C GLY A 215 6.51 -1.20 29.49
N VAL A 216 6.37 -1.65 28.23
CA VAL A 216 7.48 -2.03 27.37
C VAL A 216 7.90 -0.90 26.47
N ALA A 217 9.20 -0.61 26.43
CA ALA A 217 9.83 0.32 25.51
C ALA A 217 10.81 -0.43 24.59
N VAL A 218 11.01 0.11 23.39
CA VAL A 218 11.94 -0.41 22.37
C VAL A 218 12.91 0.71 21.95
N PRO A 219 13.91 1.02 22.77
CA PRO A 219 14.79 2.17 22.55
C PRO A 219 15.72 2.01 21.33
N SER A 220 15.83 0.80 20.79
CA SER A 220 16.58 0.53 19.55
C SER A 220 15.86 1.01 18.29
N LEU A 221 14.55 1.28 18.38
CA LEU A 221 13.73 1.60 17.23
C LEU A 221 14.05 3.00 16.68
N ARG A 222 14.29 3.10 15.39
CA ARG A 222 14.66 4.32 14.68
C ARG A 222 13.64 4.69 13.60
N ALA A 223 12.99 3.71 13.01
CA ALA A 223 11.96 3.92 11.99
C ALA A 223 10.76 2.98 12.18
N VAL A 224 9.56 3.52 11.92
CA VAL A 224 8.32 2.76 11.79
C VAL A 224 7.82 2.92 10.36
N ILE A 225 7.65 1.81 9.65
CA ILE A 225 7.14 1.79 8.28
C ILE A 225 5.66 1.41 8.32
N LEU A 226 4.81 2.32 7.87
CA LEU A 226 3.38 2.10 7.69
C LEU A 226 3.15 1.65 6.25
N THR A 227 2.66 0.45 6.07
CA THR A 227 2.42 -0.17 4.76
C THR A 227 1.25 -1.15 4.84
N TYR A 228 0.96 -1.92 3.79
CA TYR A 228 -0.16 -2.88 3.69
C TYR A 228 -1.56 -2.28 3.70
N GLY A 229 -1.81 -1.18 4.42
CA GLY A 229 -3.10 -0.52 4.57
C GLY A 229 -2.97 1.01 4.67
N LYS A 230 -4.09 1.72 4.57
CA LYS A 230 -4.12 3.17 4.75
C LYS A 230 -4.03 3.53 6.24
N ALA A 231 -3.08 4.37 6.59
CA ALA A 231 -2.94 4.91 7.93
C ALA A 231 -3.84 6.12 8.18
N SER A 232 -4.35 6.25 9.41
CA SER A 232 -4.95 7.46 9.98
C SER A 232 -3.92 8.16 10.88
N SER A 233 -4.00 9.47 11.01
CA SER A 233 -3.17 10.22 11.97
C SER A 233 -3.43 9.79 13.43
N GLN A 234 -4.61 9.20 13.72
CA GLN A 234 -4.88 8.57 15.01
C GLN A 234 -3.92 7.40 15.29
N HIS A 235 -3.73 6.50 14.30
CA HIS A 235 -2.74 5.41 14.40
C HIS A 235 -1.34 5.98 14.64
N GLY A 236 -0.93 6.98 13.82
CA GLY A 236 0.39 7.59 13.93
C GLY A 236 0.67 8.18 15.31
N ARG A 237 -0.29 8.91 15.89
CA ARG A 237 -0.17 9.46 17.25
C ARG A 237 -0.02 8.35 18.29
N ARG A 238 -0.86 7.32 18.26
CA ARG A 238 -0.81 6.21 19.19
C ARG A 238 0.48 5.41 19.10
N ILE A 239 0.98 5.20 17.90
CA ILE A 239 2.27 4.57 17.67
C ILE A 239 3.41 5.43 18.23
N ALA A 240 3.40 6.75 17.95
CA ALA A 240 4.46 7.67 18.39
C ALA A 240 4.51 7.85 19.92
N GLU A 241 3.37 7.76 20.62
CA GLU A 241 3.30 7.82 22.08
C GLU A 241 4.11 6.69 22.77
N VAL A 242 4.24 5.54 22.09
CA VAL A 242 4.92 4.35 22.64
C VAL A 242 6.27 4.10 21.95
N PHE A 243 6.31 4.34 20.66
CA PHE A 243 7.47 4.14 19.79
C PHE A 243 7.87 5.48 19.14
N PRO A 244 8.67 6.33 19.85
CA PRO A 244 9.03 7.68 19.38
C PRO A 244 10.09 7.63 18.27
N ALA A 245 9.79 6.96 17.16
CA ALA A 245 10.64 6.83 16.00
C ALA A 245 10.01 7.53 14.78
N ALA A 246 10.82 7.86 13.78
CA ALA A 246 10.32 8.46 12.55
C ALA A 246 9.35 7.52 11.83
N GLN A 247 8.20 8.04 11.38
CA GLN A 247 7.18 7.25 10.69
C GLN A 247 7.23 7.52 9.19
N VAL A 248 7.32 6.45 8.42
CA VAL A 248 7.41 6.48 6.96
C VAL A 248 6.20 5.76 6.36
N ASP A 249 5.57 6.37 5.37
CA ASP A 249 4.53 5.72 4.56
C ASP A 249 5.20 5.14 3.30
N LEU A 250 5.10 3.82 3.14
CA LEU A 250 5.68 3.08 2.02
C LEU A 250 4.56 2.35 1.27
N TYR A 251 4.27 2.83 0.07
CA TYR A 251 3.22 2.27 -0.77
C TYR A 251 3.77 1.38 -1.89
N GLY A 252 3.12 0.25 -2.05
CA GLY A 252 3.38 -0.70 -3.14
C GLY A 252 2.31 -1.77 -3.23
N SER A 253 2.50 -2.69 -4.16
CA SER A 253 1.68 -3.89 -4.31
C SER A 253 2.53 -5.10 -4.64
N THR A 254 2.03 -6.31 -4.35
CA THR A 254 2.76 -7.57 -4.59
C THR A 254 3.23 -7.68 -6.05
N GLU A 255 2.37 -7.27 -6.98
CA GLU A 255 2.65 -7.37 -8.41
C GLU A 255 3.55 -6.27 -8.97
N ALA A 256 3.57 -5.09 -8.36
CA ALA A 256 4.27 -3.92 -8.90
C ALA A 256 5.51 -3.48 -8.09
N GLY A 257 5.68 -4.01 -6.88
CA GLY A 257 6.73 -3.61 -5.95
C GLY A 257 6.41 -2.30 -5.23
N TYR A 258 7.43 -1.68 -4.63
CA TYR A 258 7.30 -0.39 -3.97
C TYR A 258 7.33 0.76 -4.97
N LEU A 259 6.32 1.62 -4.93
CA LEU A 259 6.07 2.68 -5.92
C LEU A 259 6.23 4.09 -5.36
N PHE A 260 5.82 4.33 -4.11
CA PHE A 260 5.91 5.63 -3.47
C PHE A 260 6.44 5.51 -2.04
N VAL A 261 7.19 6.52 -1.61
CA VAL A 261 7.71 6.64 -0.25
C VAL A 261 7.67 8.11 0.21
N GLY A 262 7.33 8.34 1.47
CA GLY A 262 7.31 9.66 2.08
C GLY A 262 7.19 9.61 3.59
N ASP A 263 7.18 10.78 4.24
CA ASP A 263 6.90 10.85 5.67
C ASP A 263 5.42 10.57 5.90
N ALA A 264 5.11 9.76 6.89
CA ALA A 264 3.72 9.44 7.22
C ALA A 264 2.94 10.72 7.59
N PHE A 265 1.68 10.79 7.14
CA PHE A 265 0.75 11.91 7.40
C PHE A 265 1.17 13.26 6.81
N ARG A 266 2.13 13.26 5.88
CA ARG A 266 2.50 14.42 5.07
C ARG A 266 2.15 14.17 3.60
N ASP A 267 1.96 15.25 2.86
CA ASP A 267 1.62 15.20 1.43
C ASP A 267 2.90 15.28 0.60
N ASN A 268 3.89 14.48 0.97
CA ASN A 268 5.24 14.53 0.41
C ASN A 268 5.72 13.17 -0.13
N GLN A 269 4.80 12.23 -0.36
CA GLN A 269 5.19 10.98 -1.00
C GLN A 269 5.79 11.27 -2.37
N ARG A 270 6.86 10.56 -2.68
CA ARG A 270 7.58 10.64 -3.95
C ARG A 270 7.60 9.30 -4.64
N VAL A 271 7.62 9.33 -5.96
CA VAL A 271 7.78 8.14 -6.79
C VAL A 271 9.17 7.54 -6.56
N ILE A 272 9.24 6.22 -6.53
CA ILE A 272 10.50 5.46 -6.51
C ILE A 272 10.84 5.09 -7.96
N ASP A 273 11.43 6.04 -8.68
CA ASP A 273 11.69 5.94 -10.13
C ASP A 273 12.57 4.76 -10.53
N GLU A 274 13.46 4.32 -9.62
CA GLU A 274 14.30 3.16 -9.85
C GLU A 274 13.51 1.84 -9.91
N ASN A 275 12.29 1.81 -9.35
CA ASN A 275 11.46 0.61 -9.28
C ASN A 275 10.51 0.46 -10.47
N ALA A 276 9.95 1.56 -10.94
CA ALA A 276 8.96 1.54 -12.01
C ALA A 276 8.83 2.90 -12.70
N PHE A 277 8.30 2.90 -13.92
CA PHE A 277 7.74 4.09 -14.55
C PHE A 277 6.29 4.24 -14.12
N ILE A 278 5.94 5.40 -13.56
CA ILE A 278 4.60 5.72 -13.08
C ILE A 278 3.93 6.69 -14.06
N GLU A 279 2.83 6.27 -14.65
CA GLU A 279 1.96 7.10 -15.47
C GLU A 279 0.77 7.55 -14.61
N LEU A 280 0.64 8.86 -14.41
CA LEU A 280 -0.47 9.47 -13.68
C LEU A 280 -1.56 9.86 -14.70
N VAL A 281 -2.65 9.11 -14.70
CA VAL A 281 -3.77 9.32 -15.63
C VAL A 281 -4.87 10.10 -14.91
N PRO A 282 -5.30 11.27 -15.44
CA PRO A 282 -6.40 12.04 -14.84
C PRO A 282 -7.62 11.14 -14.58
N TRP A 283 -8.14 11.17 -13.36
CA TRP A 283 -9.22 10.26 -12.98
C TRP A 283 -10.61 10.81 -13.33
N ARG A 284 -10.86 12.07 -12.98
CA ARG A 284 -12.14 12.75 -13.27
C ARG A 284 -11.89 14.22 -13.61
N ALA A 285 -12.59 14.74 -14.58
CA ALA A 285 -12.45 16.15 -14.99
C ALA A 285 -12.75 17.15 -13.85
N SER A 286 -13.66 16.80 -12.92
CA SER A 286 -13.97 17.62 -11.73
C SER A 286 -12.90 17.59 -10.63
N LEU A 287 -11.87 16.75 -10.74
CA LEU A 287 -10.82 16.56 -9.75
C LEU A 287 -9.44 16.64 -10.45
N PRO A 288 -8.97 17.83 -10.82
CA PRO A 288 -7.81 18.01 -11.70
C PRO A 288 -6.48 17.50 -11.11
N ASP A 289 -6.38 17.45 -9.78
CA ASP A 289 -5.18 16.98 -9.07
C ASP A 289 -5.28 15.54 -8.58
N VAL A 290 -6.25 14.76 -9.10
CA VAL A 290 -6.47 13.37 -8.70
C VAL A 290 -6.27 12.44 -9.89
N PHE A 291 -5.45 11.40 -9.70
CA PHE A 291 -4.97 10.54 -10.77
C PHE A 291 -5.10 9.06 -10.42
N GLN A 292 -5.33 8.24 -11.45
CA GLN A 292 -5.10 6.81 -11.43
C GLN A 292 -3.60 6.53 -11.60
N ILE A 293 -3.13 5.45 -10.99
CA ILE A 293 -1.73 5.02 -11.06
C ILE A 293 -1.64 3.87 -12.07
N HIS A 294 -0.93 4.10 -13.19
CA HIS A 294 -0.54 3.04 -14.11
C HIS A 294 0.96 2.81 -14.00
N VAL A 295 1.37 1.54 -14.04
CA VAL A 295 2.74 1.10 -13.76
C VAL A 295 3.33 0.37 -14.95
N THR A 296 4.55 0.73 -15.33
CA THR A 296 5.43 -0.08 -16.18
C THR A 296 6.65 -0.46 -15.34
N THR A 297 6.83 -1.77 -15.08
CA THR A 297 7.94 -2.26 -14.25
C THR A 297 9.28 -2.02 -14.92
N ARG A 298 10.35 -1.90 -14.12
CA ARG A 298 11.73 -1.73 -14.61
C ARG A 298 12.56 -2.97 -14.31
N GLY A 299 13.25 -3.47 -15.33
CA GLY A 299 14.21 -4.57 -15.21
C GLY A 299 13.60 -5.89 -14.77
N ARG A 300 12.29 -6.07 -14.89
CA ARG A 300 11.59 -7.28 -14.49
C ARG A 300 11.52 -8.27 -15.64
N GLU A 301 11.99 -9.50 -15.41
CA GLU A 301 11.99 -10.57 -16.42
C GLU A 301 10.73 -11.42 -16.37
N ALA A 302 10.35 -11.88 -15.17
CA ALA A 302 9.17 -12.68 -14.95
C ALA A 302 7.93 -11.79 -14.74
N MET A 303 6.86 -12.06 -15.47
CA MET A 303 5.60 -11.30 -15.41
C MET A 303 5.80 -9.76 -15.43
N PRO A 304 6.55 -9.19 -16.40
CA PRO A 304 6.72 -7.75 -16.47
C PRO A 304 5.38 -7.05 -16.70
N LEU A 305 5.15 -5.94 -16.03
CA LEU A 305 3.92 -5.15 -16.17
C LEU A 305 4.17 -3.95 -17.11
N LEU A 306 3.27 -3.75 -18.06
CA LEU A 306 3.27 -2.62 -18.99
C LEU A 306 1.92 -1.91 -18.92
N ARG A 307 1.93 -0.64 -18.53
CA ARG A 307 0.74 0.19 -18.32
C ARG A 307 -0.31 -0.52 -17.43
N TYR A 308 0.14 -1.13 -16.35
CA TYR A 308 -0.73 -1.85 -15.43
C TYR A 308 -1.50 -0.88 -14.54
N HIS A 309 -2.83 -0.94 -14.58
CA HIS A 309 -3.72 -0.18 -13.71
C HIS A 309 -3.77 -0.82 -12.32
N THR A 310 -3.20 -0.13 -11.33
CA THR A 310 -3.14 -0.64 -9.94
C THR A 310 -4.50 -0.68 -9.26
N GLY A 311 -5.45 0.14 -9.72
CA GLY A 311 -6.74 0.39 -9.08
C GLY A 311 -6.65 1.33 -7.88
N ASP A 312 -5.50 1.95 -7.65
CA ASP A 312 -5.29 2.95 -6.59
C ASP A 312 -5.27 4.36 -7.17
N ILE A 313 -5.71 5.31 -6.34
CA ILE A 313 -5.85 6.72 -6.66
C ILE A 313 -4.91 7.55 -5.80
N VAL A 314 -4.27 8.52 -6.42
CA VAL A 314 -3.33 9.45 -5.80
C VAL A 314 -3.77 10.90 -6.04
N GLN A 315 -3.56 11.75 -5.05
CA GLN A 315 -3.73 13.20 -5.17
C GLN A 315 -2.38 13.89 -5.16
N ARG A 316 -2.19 14.88 -6.04
CA ARG A 316 -0.99 15.70 -6.11
C ARG A 316 -1.10 16.92 -5.22
N PHE A 317 0.01 17.28 -4.59
CA PHE A 317 0.23 18.48 -3.82
C PHE A 317 1.54 19.15 -4.24
N PRO A 318 1.79 20.41 -3.91
CA PRO A 318 3.07 21.08 -4.20
C PRO A 318 4.28 20.36 -3.60
N SER A 319 4.10 19.67 -2.47
CA SER A 319 5.16 18.94 -1.76
C SER A 319 5.39 17.52 -2.27
N GLY A 320 4.46 16.96 -3.06
CA GLY A 320 4.49 15.56 -3.52
C GLY A 320 3.10 14.99 -3.69
N PHE A 321 2.92 13.75 -3.26
CA PHE A 321 1.67 13.01 -3.46
C PHE A 321 1.08 12.53 -2.14
N ARG A 322 -0.23 12.30 -2.14
CA ARG A 322 -0.98 11.58 -1.11
C ARG A 322 -1.73 10.42 -1.74
N LEU A 323 -1.46 9.21 -1.30
CA LEU A 323 -2.27 8.06 -1.68
C LEU A 323 -3.66 8.18 -1.06
N LEU A 324 -4.71 8.13 -1.86
CA LEU A 324 -6.10 8.21 -1.40
C LEU A 324 -6.67 6.81 -1.09
N GLY A 325 -6.22 5.78 -1.80
CA GLY A 325 -6.66 4.40 -1.64
C GLY A 325 -7.29 3.82 -2.91
N ARG A 326 -8.02 2.72 -2.77
CA ARG A 326 -8.67 2.03 -3.90
C ARG A 326 -9.78 2.88 -4.50
N GLU A 327 -9.86 2.91 -5.84
CA GLU A 327 -10.88 3.63 -6.61
C GLU A 327 -12.31 3.30 -6.11
N GLY A 328 -12.61 2.02 -5.89
CA GLY A 328 -13.91 1.57 -5.42
C GLY A 328 -14.23 1.91 -3.95
N ASN A 329 -13.25 2.37 -3.18
CA ASN A 329 -13.40 2.68 -1.74
C ASN A 329 -13.36 4.18 -1.45
N LEU A 330 -13.37 5.02 -2.50
CA LEU A 330 -13.36 6.46 -2.31
C LEU A 330 -14.76 7.00 -2.04
N PHE A 331 -14.84 7.94 -1.12
CA PHE A 331 -16.08 8.61 -0.75
C PHE A 331 -16.26 9.94 -1.47
N PHE A 332 -17.49 10.18 -1.90
CA PHE A 332 -17.91 11.48 -2.42
C PHE A 332 -18.95 12.08 -1.50
N ARG A 333 -18.77 13.36 -1.20
CA ARG A 333 -19.82 14.16 -0.55
C ARG A 333 -20.98 14.38 -1.51
N PRO A 334 -22.14 14.82 -1.02
CA PRO A 334 -23.28 15.15 -1.86
C PRO A 334 -23.00 16.23 -2.94
N ASP A 335 -22.02 17.11 -2.71
CA ASP A 335 -21.56 18.13 -3.65
C ASP A 335 -20.59 17.59 -4.71
N GLY A 336 -20.26 16.30 -4.68
CA GLY A 336 -19.34 15.64 -5.60
C GLY A 336 -17.86 15.80 -5.22
N SER A 337 -17.53 16.50 -4.14
CA SER A 337 -16.15 16.58 -3.63
C SER A 337 -15.73 15.28 -2.97
N LEU A 338 -14.43 15.01 -2.98
CA LEU A 338 -13.86 13.81 -2.38
C LEU A 338 -13.73 13.97 -0.86
N LEU A 339 -14.10 12.93 -0.09
CA LEU A 339 -13.84 12.84 1.34
C LEU A 339 -12.63 11.93 1.58
N SER A 340 -11.56 12.50 2.09
CA SER A 340 -10.34 11.77 2.41
C SER A 340 -10.25 11.40 3.90
N THR A 341 -9.45 10.38 4.21
CA THR A 341 -9.13 10.02 5.61
C THR A 341 -8.50 11.18 6.38
N ALA A 342 -7.66 11.99 5.72
CA ALA A 342 -7.03 13.14 6.37
C ALA A 342 -8.04 14.22 6.79
N GLU A 343 -9.11 14.43 6.01
CA GLU A 343 -10.18 15.36 6.38
C GLU A 343 -11.01 14.82 7.54
N VAL A 344 -11.29 13.49 7.54
CA VAL A 344 -11.94 12.85 8.70
C VAL A 344 -11.09 13.03 9.95
N ASP A 345 -9.79 12.73 9.87
CA ASP A 345 -8.86 12.90 11.00
C ASP A 345 -8.83 14.34 11.52
N ALA A 346 -8.85 15.33 10.61
CA ALA A 346 -8.83 16.74 10.97
C ALA A 346 -10.16 17.23 11.60
N ALA A 347 -11.28 16.61 11.26
CA ALA A 347 -12.60 16.95 11.79
C ALA A 347 -12.86 16.34 13.18
N LEU A 348 -12.10 15.31 13.58
CA LEU A 348 -12.29 14.69 14.89
C LEU A 348 -12.05 15.71 16.03
N PRO A 349 -12.88 15.75 17.07
CA PRO A 349 -12.77 16.71 18.16
C PRO A 349 -11.38 16.70 18.81
N ALA A 350 -10.93 17.85 19.27
CA ALA A 350 -9.70 17.99 20.05
C ALA A 350 -9.75 17.04 21.27
N GLY A 351 -8.70 16.29 21.48
CA GLY A 351 -8.61 15.30 22.56
C GLY A 351 -9.28 13.95 22.25
N PHE A 352 -9.97 13.79 21.13
CA PHE A 352 -10.41 12.48 20.70
C PHE A 352 -9.20 11.58 20.38
N ALA A 353 -9.24 10.36 20.91
CA ALA A 353 -8.16 9.43 20.73
C ALA A 353 -8.70 7.99 20.64
N CYS A 354 -8.31 7.27 19.61
CA CYS A 354 -8.69 5.88 19.39
C CYS A 354 -7.53 5.06 18.84
N TRP A 355 -7.64 3.74 19.00
CA TRP A 355 -6.69 2.79 18.45
C TRP A 355 -7.00 2.49 16.98
N HIS A 356 -8.26 2.55 16.61
CA HIS A 356 -8.73 2.40 15.23
C HIS A 356 -10.15 2.95 15.10
N TYR A 357 -10.51 3.39 13.89
CA TYR A 357 -11.88 3.75 13.54
C TYR A 357 -12.25 3.31 12.12
N SER A 358 -13.54 3.27 11.84
CA SER A 358 -14.09 3.12 10.50
C SER A 358 -15.34 3.97 10.35
N LEU A 359 -15.40 4.80 9.31
CA LEU A 359 -16.58 5.57 8.91
C LEU A 359 -17.28 4.83 7.78
N ILE A 360 -18.52 4.41 8.02
CA ILE A 360 -19.27 3.48 7.18
C ILE A 360 -20.53 4.17 6.68
N GLN A 361 -20.72 4.26 5.38
CA GLN A 361 -21.98 4.73 4.82
C GLN A 361 -23.01 3.59 4.84
N THR A 362 -24.09 3.78 5.57
CA THR A 362 -25.18 2.79 5.76
C THR A 362 -26.45 3.16 4.99
N GLY A 363 -26.49 4.34 4.37
CA GLY A 363 -27.56 4.82 3.53
C GLY A 363 -27.16 6.12 2.82
N GLU A 364 -28.00 6.68 1.97
CA GLU A 364 -27.70 7.90 1.22
C GLU A 364 -27.27 9.07 2.12
N THR A 365 -27.91 9.20 3.27
CA THR A 365 -27.64 10.27 4.25
C THR A 365 -27.24 9.74 5.63
N ARG A 366 -27.02 8.44 5.78
CA ARG A 366 -26.73 7.80 7.07
C ARG A 366 -25.32 7.22 7.09
N TRP A 367 -24.65 7.44 8.22
CA TRP A 367 -23.27 7.04 8.43
C TRP A 367 -23.07 6.54 9.85
N ASP A 368 -22.32 5.47 10.00
CA ASP A 368 -21.90 4.93 11.29
C ASP A 368 -20.41 5.17 11.47
N PHE A 369 -20.04 5.82 12.59
CA PHE A 369 -18.65 6.00 12.99
C PHE A 369 -18.32 5.01 14.09
N HIS A 370 -17.67 3.91 13.72
CA HIS A 370 -17.19 2.91 14.66
C HIS A 370 -15.78 3.26 15.11
N TYR A 371 -15.51 3.19 16.42
CA TYR A 371 -14.18 3.41 16.95
C TYR A 371 -13.83 2.48 18.11
N VAL A 372 -12.55 2.15 18.25
CA VAL A 372 -11.98 1.36 19.35
C VAL A 372 -11.09 2.27 20.19
N ALA A 373 -11.45 2.47 21.44
CA ALA A 373 -10.74 3.30 22.41
C ALA A 373 -10.85 2.73 23.82
N ASP A 374 -9.93 3.10 24.72
CA ASP A 374 -9.97 2.64 26.12
C ASP A 374 -11.08 3.35 26.92
N ALA A 375 -11.39 4.60 26.59
CA ALA A 375 -12.51 5.36 27.17
C ALA A 375 -13.57 5.71 26.11
N SER A 376 -14.80 5.97 26.55
CA SER A 376 -15.84 6.51 25.68
C SER A 376 -15.55 7.97 25.37
N ALA A 377 -15.82 8.37 24.12
CA ALA A 377 -15.76 9.77 23.70
C ALA A 377 -17.11 10.47 23.86
N ASP A 378 -17.12 11.79 23.73
CA ASP A 378 -18.35 12.56 23.56
C ASP A 378 -18.93 12.26 22.16
N HIS A 379 -19.96 11.42 22.12
CA HIS A 379 -20.62 11.01 20.87
C HIS A 379 -21.27 12.18 20.17
N ALA A 380 -21.91 13.11 20.91
CA ALA A 380 -22.59 14.25 20.33
C ALA A 380 -21.60 15.18 19.59
N ALA A 381 -20.43 15.41 20.19
CA ALA A 381 -19.35 16.17 19.54
C ALA A 381 -18.81 15.47 18.28
N LEU A 382 -18.60 14.14 18.34
CA LEU A 382 -18.16 13.34 17.18
C LEU A 382 -19.17 13.38 16.03
N GLU A 383 -20.44 13.13 16.34
CA GLU A 383 -21.54 13.09 15.38
C GLU A 383 -21.72 14.44 14.69
N THR A 384 -21.69 15.53 15.47
CA THR A 384 -21.80 16.91 14.95
C THR A 384 -20.63 17.25 14.03
N ALA A 385 -19.40 16.95 14.46
CA ALA A 385 -18.20 17.27 13.68
C ALA A 385 -18.16 16.51 12.35
N LEU A 386 -18.47 15.21 12.38
CA LEU A 386 -18.46 14.37 11.18
C LEU A 386 -19.65 14.68 10.25
N ALA A 387 -20.84 14.98 10.79
CA ALA A 387 -21.97 15.40 9.98
C ALA A 387 -21.67 16.72 9.25
N GLY A 388 -21.10 17.71 9.94
CA GLY A 388 -20.66 18.96 9.32
C GLY A 388 -19.60 18.77 8.24
N LEU A 389 -18.68 17.81 8.40
CA LEU A 389 -17.69 17.48 7.39
C LEU A 389 -18.31 16.85 6.14
N ILE A 390 -19.31 15.96 6.30
CA ILE A 390 -19.90 15.21 5.20
C ILE A 390 -20.91 16.10 4.42
N GLY A 391 -21.69 16.90 5.12
CA GLY A 391 -22.66 17.84 4.55
C GLY A 391 -24.00 17.88 5.30
N ASP A 392 -24.79 18.90 5.06
CA ASP A 392 -25.98 19.31 5.86
C ASP A 392 -27.06 18.24 6.04
N ARG A 393 -27.12 17.24 5.17
CA ARG A 393 -28.11 16.15 5.25
C ARG A 393 -27.54 14.90 5.91
N ALA A 394 -26.25 14.89 6.25
CA ALA A 394 -25.61 13.72 6.84
C ALA A 394 -26.10 13.49 8.29
N ARG A 395 -26.43 12.26 8.58
CA ARG A 395 -26.72 11.79 9.94
C ARG A 395 -25.67 10.78 10.32
N VAL A 396 -24.83 11.14 11.26
CA VAL A 396 -23.76 10.28 11.77
C VAL A 396 -24.18 9.74 13.13
N THR A 397 -23.95 8.45 13.36
CA THR A 397 -24.09 7.82 14.67
C THR A 397 -22.77 7.25 15.10
N ALA A 398 -22.28 7.60 16.28
CA ALA A 398 -21.01 7.15 16.81
C ALA A 398 -21.18 5.90 17.70
N PHE A 399 -20.32 4.91 17.50
CA PHE A 399 -20.33 3.66 18.26
C PHE A 399 -18.94 3.33 18.76
N ARG A 400 -18.77 3.25 20.08
CA ARG A 400 -17.61 2.61 20.66
C ARG A 400 -17.72 1.10 20.52
N ARG A 401 -16.69 0.48 19.92
CA ARG A 401 -16.64 -0.96 19.69
C ARG A 401 -15.48 -1.59 20.46
N LYS A 402 -15.61 -2.88 20.78
CA LYS A 402 -14.49 -3.67 21.33
C LYS A 402 -13.49 -4.03 20.22
N PHE A 403 -13.99 -4.25 19.01
CA PHE A 403 -13.23 -4.58 17.81
C PHE A 403 -13.95 -4.03 16.56
N ILE A 404 -13.20 -3.91 15.48
CA ILE A 404 -13.69 -3.66 14.12
C ILE A 404 -13.10 -4.77 13.26
N ALA A 405 -13.95 -5.56 12.61
CA ALA A 405 -13.50 -6.69 11.81
C ALA A 405 -12.70 -6.24 10.58
N PRO A 406 -11.57 -6.90 10.27
CA PRO A 406 -10.86 -6.70 9.02
C PRO A 406 -11.64 -7.23 7.82
N ALA A 407 -11.22 -6.87 6.62
CA ALA A 407 -11.62 -7.57 5.40
C ALA A 407 -11.04 -9.00 5.40
N ALA A 408 -11.51 -9.86 4.46
CA ALA A 408 -11.01 -11.23 4.32
C ALA A 408 -9.48 -11.32 4.11
N SER A 409 -8.86 -10.25 3.60
CA SER A 409 -7.40 -10.13 3.45
C SER A 409 -6.65 -9.78 4.75
N GLY A 410 -7.34 -9.62 5.89
CA GLY A 410 -6.76 -9.15 7.14
C GLY A 410 -6.50 -7.64 7.20
N LYS A 411 -6.83 -6.88 6.14
CA LYS A 411 -6.64 -5.42 6.07
C LYS A 411 -7.87 -4.67 6.56
N PHE A 412 -7.65 -3.46 7.09
CA PHE A 412 -8.71 -2.61 7.61
C PHE A 412 -9.04 -1.45 6.67
N ALA A 413 -10.31 -1.10 6.58
CA ALA A 413 -10.78 0.06 5.83
C ALA A 413 -11.26 1.17 6.78
N LEU A 414 -10.63 2.34 6.68
CA LEU A 414 -11.01 3.54 7.45
C LEU A 414 -12.31 4.17 6.92
N LEU A 415 -12.51 4.12 5.61
CA LEU A 415 -13.70 4.61 4.94
C LEU A 415 -14.36 3.46 4.17
N ARG A 416 -15.67 3.27 4.36
CA ARG A 416 -16.45 2.23 3.68
C ARG A 416 -17.66 2.86 3.01
N PRO A 417 -17.64 3.04 1.67
CA PRO A 417 -18.78 3.54 0.93
C PRO A 417 -19.94 2.55 0.96
N LEU A 418 -21.15 3.05 0.72
CA LEU A 418 -22.30 2.20 0.47
C LEU A 418 -21.99 1.28 -0.71
N ALA A 419 -22.17 -0.03 -0.51
CA ALA A 419 -22.02 -0.97 -1.61
C ALA A 419 -22.96 -0.58 -2.75
N ARG A 420 -22.42 -0.34 -3.93
CA ARG A 420 -23.25 -0.16 -5.13
C ARG A 420 -23.82 -1.50 -5.49
N ALA A 421 -25.17 -1.57 -5.56
CA ALA A 421 -25.91 -2.76 -5.98
C ALA A 421 -25.56 -3.15 -7.42
#